data_fae31c016a9257bc526a9772aaf7c8f8
#
_entry.id   fae31c016a9257bc526a9772aaf7c8f8
#
_cell.length_a   1.000
_cell.length_b   1.000
_cell.length_c   1.000
_cell.angle_alpha   90.00
_cell.angle_beta   90.00
_cell.angle_gamma   90.00
#
_symmetry.space_group_name_H-M   'P 1'
#
loop_
_entity.id
_entity.type
_entity.pdbx_description
1 polymer ?
#
loop_
_entity_poly.entity_id
_entity_poly.type
_entity_poly.pdbx_seq_one_letter_code
_entity_poly.pdbx_strand_id
1 'polypeptide(L)'
;QEVVIANLVDKDTNKIPFDWKPYTIKEIPVNDKTVKVGFIGVVTTEFPNLVLRKNHEQYRVLDEAESIAKYARELNDQGVHAIAVLAHVAATSKNGVAEGPAADMIKKLNQIYPENSVDIVFAGHNHQYTNGMVGNTLIVQGTSQGKAYSDVRGVLDTDTADFVKAPTAKIIAVDPSKGKAKDAKVQAIIDDANATVKKVTEAKIGTADKAENITRELNAQKESAVGDLVTEAQLDIAKKSGYPDVDFAFTNNGGIRADLVVKPDGTVTWGAAQAVQPFGNILQVVEITGDQIYKALDQQYDEKELYFLQMAGIKYTYTKPADATEENPYKVVKAYKADGTEIDRNKTYKAIINDFLYGGGDGFSVFRDTKLIGAINPDTEVFIQYIEDVNKAGKKLSASILGNKTFVEKVEEETPTPEPQPTPQPTPQPTPEPQPAPVDPESPVNPVH
;
A
#
# COMPACT_ATOMS: atom_id res chain seq x y z
N GLN A 1 10.38 -26.37 9.89
CA GLN A 1 10.54 -25.48 8.73
C GLN A 1 11.72 -24.55 8.99
N GLU A 2 12.66 -24.44 8.04
CA GLU A 2 13.81 -23.55 8.15
C GLU A 2 13.45 -22.18 7.59
N VAL A 3 13.82 -21.11 8.30
CA VAL A 3 13.61 -19.71 7.88
C VAL A 3 14.98 -19.08 7.65
N VAL A 4 15.15 -18.45 6.51
CA VAL A 4 16.38 -17.70 6.16
C VAL A 4 16.06 -16.25 5.91
N ILE A 5 16.81 -15.33 6.55
CA ILE A 5 16.72 -13.89 6.38
C ILE A 5 18.07 -13.24 6.65
N ALA A 6 18.61 -12.54 5.69
CA ALA A 6 19.93 -11.95 5.76
C ALA A 6 19.94 -10.48 6.19
N ASN A 7 18.83 -9.77 5.97
CA ASN A 7 18.76 -8.33 6.08
C ASN A 7 17.76 -7.79 7.13
N LEU A 8 17.16 -8.64 7.94
CA LEU A 8 16.36 -8.21 9.09
C LEU A 8 17.17 -8.35 10.37
N VAL A 9 17.31 -7.28 11.13
CA VAL A 9 18.05 -7.29 12.39
C VAL A 9 17.26 -6.57 13.50
N ASP A 10 17.45 -7.03 14.70
CA ASP A 10 17.00 -6.34 15.92
C ASP A 10 17.79 -5.02 16.08
N LYS A 11 17.12 -3.93 16.41
CA LYS A 11 17.72 -2.58 16.47
C LYS A 11 18.77 -2.45 17.58
N ASP A 12 18.54 -3.11 18.69
CA ASP A 12 19.38 -2.98 19.89
C ASP A 12 20.61 -3.88 19.81
N THR A 13 20.42 -5.11 19.36
CA THR A 13 21.48 -6.13 19.31
C THR A 13 22.20 -6.21 17.98
N ASN A 14 21.61 -5.67 16.91
CA ASN A 14 22.10 -5.76 15.54
C ASN A 14 22.25 -7.21 15.03
N LYS A 15 21.50 -8.15 15.62
CA LYS A 15 21.51 -9.58 15.27
C LYS A 15 20.21 -9.95 14.54
N ILE A 16 20.28 -10.98 13.70
CA ILE A 16 19.13 -11.62 13.11
C ILE A 16 18.27 -12.22 14.24
N PRO A 17 16.94 -11.92 14.30
CA PRO A 17 16.09 -12.35 15.39
C PRO A 17 15.70 -13.83 15.31
N PHE A 18 15.14 -14.39 16.40
CA PHE A 18 14.49 -15.70 16.46
C PHE A 18 15.38 -16.89 16.10
N ASP A 19 16.71 -16.79 16.21
CA ASP A 19 17.67 -17.79 15.80
C ASP A 19 17.58 -18.16 14.29
N TRP A 20 16.94 -17.31 13.48
CA TRP A 20 16.92 -17.44 12.03
C TRP A 20 18.31 -17.27 11.45
N LYS A 21 18.52 -17.89 10.30
CA LYS A 21 19.83 -17.87 9.63
C LYS A 21 19.82 -16.94 8.43
N PRO A 22 20.95 -16.33 8.06
CA PRO A 22 21.02 -15.51 6.83
C PRO A 22 20.89 -16.33 5.56
N TYR A 23 21.32 -17.57 5.59
CA TYR A 23 21.29 -18.53 4.47
C TYR A 23 21.22 -19.96 4.98
N THR A 24 20.93 -20.88 4.07
CA THR A 24 21.08 -22.33 4.25
C THR A 24 21.83 -22.95 3.07
N ILE A 25 22.45 -24.10 3.27
CA ILE A 25 23.18 -24.82 2.23
C ILE A 25 22.47 -26.15 1.99
N LYS A 26 22.14 -26.42 0.73
CA LYS A 26 21.63 -27.71 0.27
C LYS A 26 22.77 -28.53 -0.32
N GLU A 27 23.02 -29.68 0.25
CA GLU A 27 24.00 -30.65 -0.28
C GLU A 27 23.32 -31.60 -1.25
N ILE A 28 23.91 -31.74 -2.46
CA ILE A 28 23.42 -32.58 -3.54
C ILE A 28 24.46 -33.64 -3.82
N PRO A 29 24.22 -34.90 -3.44
CA PRO A 29 25.16 -36.00 -3.75
C PRO A 29 25.12 -36.30 -5.25
N VAL A 30 26.30 -36.42 -5.87
CA VAL A 30 26.48 -36.74 -7.29
C VAL A 30 27.62 -37.77 -7.37
N ASN A 31 27.26 -39.06 -7.52
CA ASN A 31 28.20 -40.19 -7.44
C ASN A 31 28.95 -40.18 -6.10
N ASP A 32 30.27 -40.05 -6.15
CA ASP A 32 31.19 -39.96 -5.00
C ASP A 32 31.51 -38.53 -4.56
N LYS A 33 30.92 -37.54 -5.19
CA LYS A 33 31.07 -36.10 -4.88
C LYS A 33 29.79 -35.48 -4.30
N THR A 34 29.92 -34.33 -3.71
CA THR A 34 28.78 -33.52 -3.24
C THR A 34 28.92 -32.11 -3.77
N VAL A 35 27.88 -31.60 -4.42
CA VAL A 35 27.76 -30.19 -4.82
C VAL A 35 26.89 -29.46 -3.81
N LYS A 36 27.30 -28.27 -3.42
CA LYS A 36 26.59 -27.41 -2.47
C LYS A 36 25.91 -26.26 -3.21
N VAL A 37 24.66 -25.99 -2.85
CA VAL A 37 23.91 -24.81 -3.32
C VAL A 37 23.52 -23.98 -2.12
N GLY A 38 23.90 -22.69 -2.11
CA GLY A 38 23.55 -21.75 -1.07
C GLY A 38 22.22 -21.05 -1.37
N PHE A 39 21.40 -20.85 -0.34
CA PHE A 39 20.15 -20.11 -0.42
C PHE A 39 20.16 -18.97 0.57
N ILE A 40 20.27 -17.72 0.11
CA ILE A 40 20.23 -16.50 0.93
C ILE A 40 18.80 -15.95 0.91
N GLY A 41 18.24 -15.58 2.08
CA GLY A 41 16.93 -14.97 2.17
C GLY A 41 17.01 -13.46 2.35
N VAL A 42 16.18 -12.68 1.66
CA VAL A 42 16.04 -11.23 1.89
C VAL A 42 14.59 -10.79 1.80
N VAL A 43 14.27 -9.73 2.53
CA VAL A 43 12.98 -9.04 2.48
C VAL A 43 13.21 -7.61 2.01
N THR A 44 12.21 -7.04 1.34
CA THR A 44 12.26 -5.65 0.84
C THR A 44 12.50 -4.63 1.96
N THR A 45 13.30 -3.61 1.67
CA THR A 45 13.48 -2.44 2.56
C THR A 45 12.20 -1.65 2.78
N GLU A 46 11.15 -1.86 1.98
CA GLU A 46 9.80 -1.34 2.21
C GLU A 46 9.06 -2.01 3.38
N PHE A 47 9.59 -3.08 3.94
CA PHE A 47 8.99 -3.85 5.04
C PHE A 47 8.32 -2.99 6.14
N PRO A 48 8.88 -1.84 6.59
CA PRO A 48 8.20 -0.99 7.56
C PRO A 48 6.88 -0.37 7.09
N ASN A 49 6.67 -0.28 5.76
CA ASN A 49 5.44 0.22 5.17
C ASN A 49 4.39 -0.89 4.94
N LEU A 50 4.80 -2.16 5.06
CA LEU A 50 3.99 -3.33 4.72
C LEU A 50 3.48 -4.09 5.94
N VAL A 51 3.98 -3.77 7.14
CA VAL A 51 3.69 -4.48 8.38
C VAL A 51 3.22 -3.48 9.44
N LEU A 52 2.24 -3.87 10.26
CA LEU A 52 1.80 -3.06 11.39
C LEU A 52 2.97 -2.62 12.25
N ARG A 53 3.06 -1.33 12.54
CA ARG A 53 4.19 -0.71 13.26
C ARG A 53 4.57 -1.47 14.54
N LYS A 54 3.59 -1.83 15.37
CA LYS A 54 3.81 -2.60 16.62
C LYS A 54 4.53 -3.94 16.43
N ASN A 55 4.49 -4.50 15.20
CA ASN A 55 5.10 -5.79 14.87
C ASN A 55 6.50 -5.66 14.29
N HIS A 56 6.95 -4.46 13.91
CA HIS A 56 8.25 -4.26 13.28
C HIS A 56 9.11 -3.17 13.91
N GLU A 57 8.58 -2.31 14.80
CA GLU A 57 9.30 -1.15 15.32
C GLU A 57 10.59 -1.49 16.06
N GLN A 58 10.71 -2.73 16.57
CA GLN A 58 11.93 -3.24 17.19
C GLN A 58 12.97 -3.73 16.20
N TYR A 59 12.63 -3.87 14.89
CA TYR A 59 13.53 -4.36 13.86
C TYR A 59 13.96 -3.27 12.91
N ARG A 60 15.10 -3.51 12.25
CA ARG A 60 15.61 -2.72 11.14
C ARG A 60 15.90 -3.63 9.95
N VAL A 61 15.44 -3.22 8.76
CA VAL A 61 15.79 -3.88 7.50
C VAL A 61 17.04 -3.20 6.94
N LEU A 62 18.05 -4.00 6.66
CA LEU A 62 19.28 -3.56 6.01
C LEU A 62 19.11 -3.62 4.49
N ASP A 63 19.99 -2.94 3.77
CA ASP A 63 20.03 -3.00 2.31
C ASP A 63 20.19 -4.44 1.82
N GLU A 64 19.36 -4.83 0.86
CA GLU A 64 19.30 -6.19 0.34
C GLU A 64 20.61 -6.58 -0.37
N ALA A 65 21.13 -5.70 -1.25
CA ALA A 65 22.32 -5.97 -2.04
C ALA A 65 23.59 -6.08 -1.17
N GLU A 66 23.72 -5.21 -0.17
CA GLU A 66 24.84 -5.24 0.80
C GLU A 66 24.79 -6.52 1.65
N SER A 67 23.59 -6.91 2.07
CA SER A 67 23.38 -8.14 2.85
C SER A 67 23.68 -9.39 2.03
N ILE A 68 23.22 -9.44 0.77
CA ILE A 68 23.55 -10.52 -0.15
C ILE A 68 25.05 -10.58 -0.40
N ALA A 69 25.71 -9.44 -0.67
CA ALA A 69 27.15 -9.38 -0.89
C ALA A 69 27.97 -9.94 0.29
N LYS A 70 27.55 -9.61 1.52
CA LYS A 70 28.18 -10.13 2.74
C LYS A 70 28.13 -11.65 2.80
N TYR A 71 26.94 -12.24 2.63
CA TYR A 71 26.76 -13.67 2.80
C TYR A 71 27.14 -14.48 1.57
N ALA A 72 27.14 -13.89 0.37
CA ALA A 72 27.74 -14.50 -0.82
C ALA A 72 29.26 -14.65 -0.67
N ARG A 73 29.97 -13.68 -0.08
CA ARG A 73 31.39 -13.84 0.25
C ARG A 73 31.62 -14.98 1.23
N GLU A 74 30.83 -15.02 2.30
CA GLU A 74 30.92 -16.10 3.31
C GLU A 74 30.66 -17.49 2.71
N LEU A 75 29.72 -17.62 1.77
CA LEU A 75 29.46 -18.84 1.03
C LEU A 75 30.60 -19.20 0.08
N ASN A 76 31.11 -18.23 -0.69
CA ASN A 76 32.26 -18.44 -1.59
C ASN A 76 33.51 -18.89 -0.83
N ASP A 77 33.76 -18.32 0.35
CA ASP A 77 34.89 -18.73 1.24
C ASP A 77 34.73 -20.17 1.74
N GLN A 78 33.51 -20.71 1.77
CA GLN A 78 33.19 -22.11 2.09
C GLN A 78 33.19 -23.02 0.85
N GLY A 79 33.55 -22.50 -0.34
CA GLY A 79 33.52 -23.24 -1.59
C GLY A 79 32.12 -23.50 -2.14
N VAL A 80 31.15 -22.64 -1.80
CA VAL A 80 29.78 -22.68 -2.31
C VAL A 80 29.63 -21.55 -3.34
N HIS A 81 29.66 -21.91 -4.62
CA HIS A 81 29.64 -20.95 -5.72
C HIS A 81 28.31 -20.96 -6.50
N ALA A 82 27.46 -21.95 -6.32
CA ALA A 82 26.09 -21.95 -6.84
C ALA A 82 25.17 -21.32 -5.79
N ILE A 83 24.67 -20.10 -6.04
CA ILE A 83 23.89 -19.33 -5.05
C ILE A 83 22.55 -18.91 -5.63
N ALA A 84 21.49 -19.20 -4.89
CA ALA A 84 20.14 -18.71 -5.13
C ALA A 84 19.71 -17.73 -4.03
N VAL A 85 19.01 -16.65 -4.39
CA VAL A 85 18.42 -15.70 -3.46
C VAL A 85 16.91 -15.91 -3.41
N LEU A 86 16.37 -16.09 -2.21
CA LEU A 86 14.94 -16.11 -1.92
C LEU A 86 14.53 -14.69 -1.50
N ALA A 87 13.97 -13.91 -2.42
CA ALA A 87 13.72 -12.49 -2.24
C ALA A 87 12.24 -12.16 -2.18
N HIS A 88 11.76 -11.66 -1.05
CA HIS A 88 10.46 -10.97 -1.05
C HIS A 88 10.65 -9.52 -1.53
N VAL A 89 11.00 -9.35 -2.80
CA VAL A 89 11.31 -8.09 -3.48
C VAL A 89 10.61 -8.08 -4.84
N ALA A 90 10.00 -6.95 -5.20
CA ALA A 90 9.24 -6.80 -6.43
C ALA A 90 10.09 -6.95 -7.68
N ALA A 91 9.55 -7.60 -8.72
CA ALA A 91 10.19 -7.79 -10.01
C ALA A 91 9.19 -7.80 -11.15
N THR A 92 9.63 -7.35 -12.32
CA THR A 92 8.95 -7.51 -13.62
C THR A 92 9.96 -7.93 -14.68
N SER A 93 9.49 -8.29 -15.86
CA SER A 93 10.39 -8.57 -16.97
C SER A 93 9.79 -8.16 -18.32
N LYS A 94 10.65 -7.71 -19.22
CA LYS A 94 10.28 -7.38 -20.61
C LYS A 94 11.36 -7.88 -21.55
N ASN A 95 10.96 -8.63 -22.57
CA ASN A 95 11.86 -9.16 -23.61
C ASN A 95 13.08 -9.93 -23.05
N GLY A 96 12.89 -10.70 -21.95
CA GLY A 96 13.96 -11.48 -21.33
C GLY A 96 14.91 -10.67 -20.42
N VAL A 97 14.64 -9.38 -20.21
CA VAL A 97 15.35 -8.51 -19.27
C VAL A 97 14.50 -8.34 -18.01
N ALA A 98 15.08 -8.51 -16.84
CA ALA A 98 14.41 -8.22 -15.58
C ALA A 98 14.49 -6.73 -15.26
N GLU A 99 13.41 -6.20 -14.67
CA GLU A 99 13.23 -4.80 -14.31
C GLU A 99 12.67 -4.70 -12.87
N GLY A 100 12.72 -3.49 -12.30
CA GLY A 100 12.20 -3.18 -10.98
C GLY A 100 13.16 -3.47 -9.83
N PRO A 101 12.71 -3.37 -8.56
CA PRO A 101 13.56 -3.41 -7.36
C PRO A 101 14.50 -4.61 -7.27
N ALA A 102 14.05 -5.82 -7.62
CA ALA A 102 14.92 -7.01 -7.60
C ALA A 102 16.02 -6.95 -8.65
N ALA A 103 15.75 -6.34 -9.82
CA ALA A 103 16.76 -6.13 -10.84
C ALA A 103 17.79 -5.07 -10.40
N ASP A 104 17.35 -4.00 -9.76
CA ASP A 104 18.21 -2.94 -9.24
C ASP A 104 19.06 -3.43 -8.07
N MET A 105 18.49 -4.27 -7.21
CA MET A 105 19.23 -5.01 -6.17
C MET A 105 20.41 -5.81 -6.75
N ILE A 106 20.20 -6.56 -7.85
CA ILE A 106 21.27 -7.34 -8.48
C ILE A 106 22.27 -6.45 -9.23
N LYS A 107 21.84 -5.36 -9.87
CA LYS A 107 22.77 -4.37 -10.46
C LYS A 107 23.68 -3.78 -9.38
N LYS A 108 23.12 -3.39 -8.23
CA LYS A 108 23.88 -2.90 -7.08
C LYS A 108 24.82 -3.96 -6.52
N LEU A 109 24.35 -5.21 -6.36
CA LEU A 109 25.18 -6.34 -5.93
C LEU A 109 26.40 -6.50 -6.85
N ASN A 110 26.22 -6.50 -8.16
CA ASN A 110 27.29 -6.63 -9.14
C ASN A 110 28.31 -5.47 -9.09
N GLN A 111 27.91 -4.28 -8.64
CA GLN A 111 28.81 -3.16 -8.39
C GLN A 111 29.63 -3.35 -7.09
N ILE A 112 28.99 -3.82 -6.02
CA ILE A 112 29.62 -4.02 -4.70
C ILE A 112 30.53 -5.24 -4.69
N TYR A 113 30.10 -6.31 -5.34
CA TYR A 113 30.78 -7.60 -5.38
C TYR A 113 30.61 -8.25 -6.76
N PRO A 114 31.44 -7.91 -7.77
CA PRO A 114 31.34 -8.43 -9.14
C PRO A 114 31.41 -9.96 -9.23
N GLU A 115 32.12 -10.61 -8.29
CA GLU A 115 32.37 -12.06 -8.23
C GLU A 115 31.42 -12.78 -7.26
N ASN A 116 30.18 -12.30 -7.15
CA ASN A 116 29.23 -12.72 -6.10
C ASN A 116 28.67 -14.13 -6.24
N SER A 117 28.78 -14.79 -7.38
CA SER A 117 28.24 -16.13 -7.68
C SER A 117 26.72 -16.28 -7.44
N VAL A 118 25.95 -15.20 -7.57
CA VAL A 118 24.48 -15.28 -7.47
C VAL A 118 23.90 -15.57 -8.85
N ASP A 119 23.34 -16.75 -9.02
CA ASP A 119 22.83 -17.27 -10.30
C ASP A 119 21.35 -17.05 -10.49
N ILE A 120 20.59 -17.11 -9.38
CA ILE A 120 19.12 -17.12 -9.40
C ILE A 120 18.56 -16.23 -8.30
N VAL A 121 17.53 -15.46 -8.63
CA VAL A 121 16.65 -14.79 -7.66
C VAL A 121 15.23 -15.30 -7.84
N PHE A 122 14.68 -15.89 -6.81
CA PHE A 122 13.25 -16.15 -6.70
C PHE A 122 12.59 -14.92 -6.07
N ALA A 123 12.02 -14.04 -6.91
CA ALA A 123 11.37 -12.81 -6.52
C ALA A 123 9.91 -13.02 -6.08
N GLY A 124 9.32 -12.00 -5.49
CA GLY A 124 7.93 -12.04 -4.99
C GLY A 124 7.35 -10.63 -4.84
N HIS A 125 6.40 -10.46 -3.92
CA HIS A 125 5.79 -9.21 -3.47
C HIS A 125 4.72 -8.62 -4.40
N ASN A 126 5.05 -8.19 -5.61
CA ASN A 126 4.13 -7.49 -6.53
C ASN A 126 3.26 -8.41 -7.39
N HIS A 127 3.34 -9.73 -7.20
CA HIS A 127 2.50 -10.74 -7.87
C HIS A 127 2.58 -10.76 -9.39
N GLN A 128 3.62 -10.19 -9.99
CA GLN A 128 3.80 -10.11 -11.43
C GLN A 128 4.46 -11.36 -12.00
N TYR A 129 4.22 -11.62 -13.28
CA TYR A 129 4.99 -12.58 -14.03
C TYR A 129 6.41 -12.03 -14.26
N THR A 130 7.44 -12.78 -13.87
CA THR A 130 8.82 -12.38 -14.13
C THR A 130 9.65 -13.56 -14.60
N ASN A 131 10.34 -13.38 -15.72
CA ASN A 131 11.34 -14.31 -16.22
C ASN A 131 12.34 -13.50 -17.07
N GLY A 132 13.43 -13.06 -16.47
CA GLY A 132 14.39 -12.19 -17.13
C GLY A 132 15.77 -12.23 -16.47
N MET A 133 16.74 -11.67 -17.14
CA MET A 133 18.14 -11.64 -16.72
C MET A 133 18.59 -10.24 -16.28
N VAL A 134 19.52 -10.21 -15.33
CA VAL A 134 20.40 -9.06 -15.06
C VAL A 134 21.83 -9.57 -15.13
N GLY A 135 22.56 -9.25 -16.19
CA GLY A 135 23.85 -9.88 -16.44
C GLY A 135 23.71 -11.41 -16.54
N ASN A 136 24.39 -12.14 -15.68
CA ASN A 136 24.32 -13.61 -15.60
C ASN A 136 23.30 -14.13 -14.58
N THR A 137 22.65 -13.25 -13.83
CA THR A 137 21.68 -13.64 -12.79
C THR A 137 20.27 -13.73 -13.38
N LEU A 138 19.63 -14.88 -13.23
CA LEU A 138 18.23 -15.12 -13.60
C LEU A 138 17.30 -14.63 -12.47
N ILE A 139 16.29 -13.82 -12.81
CA ILE A 139 15.24 -13.39 -11.88
C ILE A 139 13.90 -13.96 -12.33
N VAL A 140 13.22 -14.67 -11.43
CA VAL A 140 11.94 -15.35 -11.72
C VAL A 140 10.89 -15.08 -10.65
N GLN A 141 9.63 -14.95 -11.08
CA GLN A 141 8.46 -14.88 -10.21
C GLN A 141 7.25 -15.55 -10.88
N GLY A 142 6.57 -16.43 -10.16
CA GLY A 142 5.42 -17.19 -10.64
C GLY A 142 4.08 -16.59 -10.25
N THR A 143 3.90 -15.26 -10.35
CA THR A 143 2.67 -14.56 -9.94
C THR A 143 2.32 -14.82 -8.45
N SER A 144 1.08 -15.17 -8.11
CA SER A 144 0.62 -15.36 -6.73
C SER A 144 -0.43 -16.45 -6.60
N GLN A 145 -0.78 -16.82 -5.37
CA GLN A 145 -1.91 -17.72 -5.02
C GLN A 145 -1.86 -19.08 -5.68
N GLY A 146 -0.66 -19.60 -5.98
CA GLY A 146 -0.51 -20.90 -6.65
C GLY A 146 -0.97 -20.92 -8.10
N LYS A 147 -1.19 -19.76 -8.76
CA LYS A 147 -1.63 -19.68 -10.16
C LYS A 147 -0.54 -20.06 -11.15
N ALA A 148 0.73 -19.97 -10.74
CA ALA A 148 1.86 -20.40 -11.54
C ALA A 148 3.02 -20.82 -10.63
N TYR A 149 3.96 -21.57 -11.20
CA TYR A 149 5.24 -21.90 -10.55
C TYR A 149 6.39 -21.71 -11.51
N SER A 150 7.59 -21.43 -10.97
CA SER A 150 8.83 -21.28 -11.72
C SER A 150 9.58 -22.62 -11.77
N ASP A 151 9.70 -23.22 -12.97
CA ASP A 151 10.56 -24.40 -13.24
C ASP A 151 11.93 -23.88 -13.70
N VAL A 152 12.87 -23.83 -12.76
CA VAL A 152 14.25 -23.36 -13.01
C VAL A 152 15.17 -24.57 -13.22
N ARG A 153 15.96 -24.54 -14.28
CA ARG A 153 16.87 -25.63 -14.65
C ARG A 153 18.28 -25.11 -14.95
N GLY A 154 19.27 -25.80 -14.42
CA GLY A 154 20.68 -25.54 -14.67
C GLY A 154 21.48 -26.82 -14.56
N VAL A 155 22.73 -26.76 -14.97
CA VAL A 155 23.70 -27.84 -14.85
C VAL A 155 24.81 -27.37 -13.90
N LEU A 156 25.04 -28.13 -12.83
CA LEU A 156 26.08 -27.90 -11.85
C LEU A 156 27.33 -28.69 -12.23
N ASP A 157 28.48 -28.02 -12.20
CA ASP A 157 29.78 -28.63 -12.35
C ASP A 157 30.31 -29.07 -10.97
N THR A 158 30.68 -30.34 -10.84
CA THR A 158 31.20 -30.86 -9.58
C THR A 158 32.63 -30.45 -9.25
N ASP A 159 33.37 -29.89 -10.20
CA ASP A 159 34.78 -29.47 -10.00
C ASP A 159 34.82 -27.99 -9.61
N THR A 160 33.99 -27.15 -10.20
CA THR A 160 33.89 -25.74 -9.87
C THR A 160 32.89 -25.46 -8.73
N ALA A 161 32.01 -26.41 -8.42
CA ALA A 161 30.88 -26.27 -7.49
C ALA A 161 29.95 -25.12 -7.85
N ASP A 162 29.80 -24.82 -9.16
CA ASP A 162 29.04 -23.72 -9.70
C ASP A 162 28.19 -24.16 -10.91
N PHE A 163 27.30 -23.31 -11.38
CA PHE A 163 26.58 -23.53 -12.62
C PHE A 163 27.51 -23.40 -13.83
N VAL A 164 27.45 -24.37 -14.76
CA VAL A 164 28.22 -24.34 -16.03
C VAL A 164 27.87 -23.11 -16.86
N LYS A 165 26.63 -22.64 -16.78
CA LYS A 165 26.11 -21.41 -17.39
C LYS A 165 24.88 -20.95 -16.64
N ALA A 166 24.49 -19.71 -16.84
CA ALA A 166 23.27 -19.14 -16.26
C ALA A 166 22.07 -20.09 -16.41
N PRO A 167 21.35 -20.38 -15.32
CA PRO A 167 20.14 -21.20 -15.38
C PRO A 167 19.05 -20.60 -16.27
N THR A 168 18.11 -21.43 -16.70
CA THR A 168 16.95 -21.01 -17.49
C THR A 168 15.67 -21.36 -16.76
N ALA A 169 14.60 -20.62 -17.02
CA ALA A 169 13.32 -20.88 -16.38
C ALA A 169 12.15 -20.94 -17.37
N LYS A 170 11.12 -21.66 -16.93
CA LYS A 170 9.76 -21.57 -17.47
C LYS A 170 8.81 -21.23 -16.34
N ILE A 171 7.98 -20.23 -16.52
CA ILE A 171 6.88 -19.95 -15.61
C ILE A 171 5.66 -20.70 -16.14
N ILE A 172 5.21 -21.68 -15.38
CA ILE A 172 4.17 -22.63 -15.80
C ILE A 172 2.88 -22.29 -15.05
N ALA A 173 1.84 -21.94 -15.80
CA ALA A 173 0.52 -21.74 -15.23
C ALA A 173 -0.05 -23.04 -14.67
N VAL A 174 -0.64 -22.98 -13.49
CA VAL A 174 -1.37 -24.07 -12.88
C VAL A 174 -2.77 -24.13 -13.50
N ASP A 175 -3.01 -25.16 -14.30
CA ASP A 175 -4.29 -25.42 -14.96
C ASP A 175 -4.95 -26.66 -14.32
N PRO A 176 -6.00 -26.48 -13.49
CA PRO A 176 -6.66 -27.58 -12.83
C PRO A 176 -7.29 -28.59 -13.79
N SER A 177 -7.61 -28.18 -15.03
CA SER A 177 -8.20 -29.05 -16.06
C SER A 177 -7.20 -30.02 -16.67
N LYS A 178 -5.89 -29.68 -16.59
CA LYS A 178 -4.78 -30.49 -17.15
C LYS A 178 -3.98 -31.20 -16.07
N GLY A 179 -4.35 -31.03 -14.81
CA GLY A 179 -3.65 -31.61 -13.65
C GLY A 179 -3.83 -33.12 -13.54
N LYS A 180 -2.88 -33.75 -12.85
CA LYS A 180 -3.04 -35.10 -12.34
C LYS A 180 -4.04 -35.11 -11.18
N ALA A 181 -4.39 -36.32 -10.69
CA ALA A 181 -5.20 -36.44 -9.49
C ALA A 181 -4.62 -35.59 -8.33
N LYS A 182 -5.51 -35.02 -7.51
CA LYS A 182 -5.12 -34.28 -6.31
C LYS A 182 -4.29 -35.14 -5.38
N ASP A 183 -3.26 -34.58 -4.75
CA ASP A 183 -2.52 -35.29 -3.72
C ASP A 183 -3.45 -35.60 -2.53
N ALA A 184 -3.59 -36.89 -2.21
CA ALA A 184 -4.56 -37.34 -1.21
C ALA A 184 -4.24 -36.84 0.21
N LYS A 185 -2.96 -36.64 0.55
CA LYS A 185 -2.56 -36.11 1.87
C LYS A 185 -2.87 -34.62 2.01
N VAL A 186 -2.56 -33.86 0.97
CA VAL A 186 -2.91 -32.42 0.94
C VAL A 186 -4.42 -32.22 0.93
N GLN A 187 -5.16 -33.04 0.14
CA GLN A 187 -6.61 -32.97 0.10
C GLN A 187 -7.23 -33.28 1.47
N ALA A 188 -6.73 -34.30 2.19
CA ALA A 188 -7.22 -34.63 3.52
C ALA A 188 -7.03 -33.49 4.54
N ILE A 189 -5.90 -32.76 4.48
CA ILE A 189 -5.66 -31.57 5.32
C ILE A 189 -6.64 -30.48 5.00
N ILE A 190 -6.91 -30.23 3.72
CA ILE A 190 -7.88 -29.22 3.27
C ILE A 190 -9.30 -29.60 3.71
N ASP A 191 -9.67 -30.86 3.57
CA ASP A 191 -11.02 -31.35 3.93
C ASP A 191 -11.26 -31.24 5.44
N ASP A 192 -10.29 -31.60 6.27
CA ASP A 192 -10.35 -31.42 7.72
C ASP A 192 -10.47 -29.95 8.14
N ALA A 193 -9.64 -29.09 7.56
CA ALA A 193 -9.71 -27.65 7.80
C ALA A 193 -11.09 -27.08 7.38
N ASN A 194 -11.57 -27.42 6.19
CA ASN A 194 -12.88 -27.00 5.70
C ASN A 194 -14.03 -27.50 6.59
N ALA A 195 -13.99 -28.77 7.03
CA ALA A 195 -15.00 -29.33 7.92
C ALA A 195 -15.07 -28.55 9.25
N THR A 196 -13.91 -28.18 9.80
CA THR A 196 -13.80 -27.41 11.04
C THR A 196 -14.42 -26.01 10.92
N VAL A 197 -14.15 -25.29 9.84
CA VAL A 197 -14.60 -23.90 9.67
C VAL A 197 -15.94 -23.75 8.95
N LYS A 198 -16.42 -24.79 8.29
CA LYS A 198 -17.60 -24.76 7.39
C LYS A 198 -18.82 -24.12 8.02
N LYS A 199 -19.11 -24.44 9.27
CA LYS A 199 -20.30 -23.90 9.98
C LYS A 199 -20.29 -22.37 10.04
N VAL A 200 -19.13 -21.77 10.19
CA VAL A 200 -18.95 -20.32 10.25
C VAL A 200 -18.85 -19.73 8.85
N THR A 201 -17.99 -20.28 7.99
CA THR A 201 -17.72 -19.71 6.67
C THR A 201 -18.91 -19.78 5.72
N GLU A 202 -19.78 -20.82 5.87
CA GLU A 202 -20.99 -20.98 5.07
C GLU A 202 -22.21 -20.23 5.65
N ALA A 203 -22.08 -19.62 6.84
CA ALA A 203 -23.19 -18.88 7.45
C ALA A 203 -23.63 -17.73 6.54
N LYS A 204 -24.90 -17.69 6.20
CA LYS A 204 -25.51 -16.59 5.45
C LYS A 204 -25.54 -15.33 6.31
N ILE A 205 -24.97 -14.24 5.80
CA ILE A 205 -25.00 -12.91 6.43
C ILE A 205 -25.83 -11.89 5.67
N GLY A 206 -26.13 -12.15 4.39
CA GLY A 206 -26.92 -11.24 3.57
C GLY A 206 -27.33 -11.84 2.23
N THR A 207 -28.00 -11.00 1.43
CA THR A 207 -28.39 -11.32 0.06
C THR A 207 -28.06 -10.13 -0.84
N ALA A 208 -27.39 -10.37 -1.97
CA ALA A 208 -27.13 -9.37 -2.98
C ALA A 208 -28.34 -9.18 -3.91
N ASP A 209 -28.45 -8.00 -4.52
CA ASP A 209 -29.50 -7.67 -5.49
C ASP A 209 -29.33 -8.44 -6.81
N LYS A 210 -28.09 -8.76 -7.17
CA LYS A 210 -27.70 -9.56 -8.33
C LYS A 210 -26.94 -10.80 -7.88
N ALA A 211 -27.15 -11.92 -8.59
CA ALA A 211 -26.39 -13.16 -8.38
C ALA A 211 -25.04 -13.12 -9.12
N GLU A 212 -24.30 -12.03 -8.91
CA GLU A 212 -23.00 -11.75 -9.53
C GLU A 212 -22.02 -11.31 -8.43
N ASN A 213 -20.76 -11.67 -8.56
CA ASN A 213 -19.73 -11.23 -7.62
C ASN A 213 -19.58 -9.72 -7.67
N ILE A 214 -19.41 -9.10 -6.50
CA ILE A 214 -18.99 -7.70 -6.41
C ILE A 214 -17.48 -7.66 -6.52
N THR A 215 -16.96 -7.14 -7.64
CA THR A 215 -15.58 -7.33 -8.02
C THR A 215 -14.63 -6.29 -7.43
N ARG A 216 -13.39 -6.72 -7.24
CA ARG A 216 -12.25 -5.84 -6.95
C ARG A 216 -11.55 -5.33 -8.22
N GLU A 217 -12.10 -5.62 -9.38
CA GLU A 217 -11.56 -5.11 -10.65
C GLU A 217 -11.56 -3.59 -10.64
N LEU A 218 -10.42 -3.03 -11.02
CA LEU A 218 -10.19 -1.59 -10.97
C LEU A 218 -10.58 -0.93 -12.28
N ASN A 219 -11.31 0.18 -12.19
CA ASN A 219 -11.50 1.06 -13.33
C ASN A 219 -10.21 1.85 -13.66
N ALA A 220 -10.27 2.71 -14.68
CA ALA A 220 -9.12 3.54 -15.09
C ALA A 220 -8.65 4.49 -13.97
N GLN A 221 -9.53 4.90 -13.07
CA GLN A 221 -9.25 5.77 -11.94
C GLN A 221 -8.84 5.00 -10.66
N LYS A 222 -8.62 3.69 -10.76
CA LYS A 222 -8.24 2.82 -9.64
C LYS A 222 -9.30 2.73 -8.52
N GLU A 223 -10.57 2.72 -8.90
CA GLU A 223 -11.69 2.40 -8.02
C GLU A 223 -12.24 1.00 -8.34
N SER A 224 -12.81 0.33 -7.35
CA SER A 224 -13.52 -0.95 -7.53
C SER A 224 -14.83 -0.97 -6.78
N ALA A 225 -15.80 -1.73 -7.29
CA ALA A 225 -17.12 -1.84 -6.65
C ALA A 225 -17.04 -2.39 -5.22
N VAL A 226 -16.19 -3.38 -4.95
CA VAL A 226 -16.00 -3.89 -3.60
C VAL A 226 -15.21 -2.92 -2.72
N GLY A 227 -14.30 -2.12 -3.30
CA GLY A 227 -13.56 -1.09 -2.57
C GLY A 227 -14.48 0.01 -2.05
N ASP A 228 -15.37 0.50 -2.89
CA ASP A 228 -16.38 1.48 -2.52
C ASP A 228 -17.34 0.91 -1.46
N LEU A 229 -17.82 -0.33 -1.65
CA LEU A 229 -18.68 -1.00 -0.67
C LEU A 229 -18.04 -1.15 0.70
N VAL A 230 -16.76 -1.53 0.76
CA VAL A 230 -16.01 -1.67 2.01
C VAL A 230 -15.90 -0.33 2.74
N THR A 231 -15.56 0.74 2.02
CA THR A 231 -15.41 2.06 2.63
C THR A 231 -16.74 2.69 3.03
N GLU A 232 -17.81 2.46 2.28
CA GLU A 232 -19.16 2.82 2.69
C GLU A 232 -19.57 2.09 3.98
N ALA A 233 -19.26 0.77 4.09
CA ALA A 233 -19.52 -0.01 5.29
C ALA A 233 -18.77 0.54 6.51
N GLN A 234 -17.48 0.86 6.35
CA GLN A 234 -16.67 1.43 7.41
C GLN A 234 -17.21 2.79 7.89
N LEU A 235 -17.62 3.66 6.95
CA LEU A 235 -18.19 4.96 7.26
C LEU A 235 -19.54 4.85 7.98
N ASP A 236 -20.45 3.97 7.49
CA ASP A 236 -21.78 3.76 8.08
C ASP A 236 -21.68 3.19 9.51
N ILE A 237 -20.86 2.15 9.69
CA ILE A 237 -20.70 1.52 11.01
C ILE A 237 -19.97 2.44 11.98
N ALA A 238 -18.99 3.23 11.55
CA ALA A 238 -18.35 4.23 12.41
C ALA A 238 -19.38 5.24 12.96
N LYS A 239 -20.27 5.73 12.10
CA LYS A 239 -21.36 6.65 12.51
C LYS A 239 -22.31 6.00 13.52
N LYS A 240 -22.62 4.73 13.38
CA LYS A 240 -23.47 3.96 14.31
C LYS A 240 -22.75 3.58 15.60
N SER A 241 -21.40 3.56 15.61
CA SER A 241 -20.56 3.14 16.73
C SER A 241 -20.11 4.30 17.63
N GLY A 242 -20.84 5.41 17.64
CA GLY A 242 -20.56 6.55 18.51
C GLY A 242 -19.79 7.70 17.89
N TYR A 243 -19.53 7.65 16.58
CA TYR A 243 -18.85 8.70 15.84
C TYR A 243 -19.74 9.25 14.68
N PRO A 244 -20.91 9.86 15.00
CA PRO A 244 -21.90 10.27 14.00
C PRO A 244 -21.39 11.35 13.04
N ASP A 245 -20.33 12.06 13.43
CA ASP A 245 -19.72 13.18 12.72
C ASP A 245 -18.45 12.78 11.94
N VAL A 246 -18.20 11.47 11.72
CA VAL A 246 -17.16 11.03 10.81
C VAL A 246 -17.54 11.40 9.38
N ASP A 247 -16.67 12.13 8.70
CA ASP A 247 -16.89 12.64 7.35
C ASP A 247 -16.48 11.62 6.27
N PHE A 248 -15.36 10.90 6.47
CA PHE A 248 -14.71 10.11 5.44
C PHE A 248 -14.29 8.73 5.94
N ALA A 249 -14.18 7.78 5.00
CA ALA A 249 -13.49 6.51 5.19
C ALA A 249 -12.38 6.36 4.14
N PHE A 250 -11.22 5.85 4.56
CA PHE A 250 -10.13 5.48 3.68
C PHE A 250 -9.63 4.08 4.00
N THR A 251 -9.43 3.28 2.95
CA THR A 251 -8.85 1.95 3.05
C THR A 251 -7.80 1.79 1.95
N ASN A 252 -6.63 1.22 2.28
CA ASN A 252 -5.63 0.90 1.29
C ASN A 252 -6.12 -0.24 0.37
N ASN A 253 -5.86 -0.12 -0.91
CA ASN A 253 -6.27 -1.13 -1.90
C ASN A 253 -5.69 -2.51 -1.58
N GLY A 254 -4.46 -2.56 -1.05
CA GLY A 254 -3.81 -3.79 -0.58
C GLY A 254 -4.56 -4.53 0.52
N GLY A 255 -5.42 -3.84 1.28
CA GLY A 255 -6.30 -4.40 2.31
C GLY A 255 -7.49 -5.18 1.74
N ILE A 256 -7.79 -5.06 0.44
CA ILE A 256 -8.91 -5.74 -0.23
C ILE A 256 -8.37 -6.91 -1.05
N ARG A 257 -8.59 -8.14 -0.60
CA ARG A 257 -7.87 -9.32 -1.09
C ARG A 257 -8.64 -10.19 -2.09
N ALA A 258 -9.96 -10.09 -2.14
CA ALA A 258 -10.82 -10.91 -2.99
C ALA A 258 -12.03 -10.11 -3.48
N ASP A 259 -12.71 -10.63 -4.50
CA ASP A 259 -14.07 -10.26 -4.83
C ASP A 259 -15.01 -10.71 -3.70
N LEU A 260 -16.09 -9.99 -3.45
CA LEU A 260 -17.17 -10.51 -2.62
C LEU A 260 -17.97 -11.52 -3.43
N VAL A 261 -17.73 -12.80 -3.14
CA VAL A 261 -18.39 -13.89 -3.85
C VAL A 261 -19.88 -13.95 -3.47
N VAL A 262 -20.74 -13.97 -4.48
CA VAL A 262 -22.19 -14.11 -4.34
C VAL A 262 -22.61 -15.47 -4.91
N LYS A 263 -23.35 -16.26 -4.13
CA LYS A 263 -23.87 -17.55 -4.59
C LYS A 263 -24.94 -17.36 -5.69
N PRO A 264 -25.25 -18.40 -6.51
CA PRO A 264 -26.25 -18.29 -7.57
C PRO A 264 -27.66 -17.91 -7.09
N ASP A 265 -27.98 -18.13 -5.82
CA ASP A 265 -29.24 -17.73 -5.18
C ASP A 265 -29.19 -16.31 -4.59
N GLY A 266 -28.12 -15.57 -4.83
CA GLY A 266 -27.86 -14.24 -4.29
C GLY A 266 -27.31 -14.24 -2.86
N THR A 267 -27.07 -15.39 -2.23
CA THR A 267 -26.58 -15.46 -0.86
C THR A 267 -25.13 -14.95 -0.76
N VAL A 268 -24.89 -14.10 0.25
CA VAL A 268 -23.57 -13.66 0.70
C VAL A 268 -23.28 -14.36 2.03
N THR A 269 -22.09 -15.00 2.13
CA THR A 269 -21.69 -15.74 3.33
C THR A 269 -20.65 -14.99 4.15
N TRP A 270 -20.51 -15.37 5.41
CA TRP A 270 -19.47 -14.87 6.32
C TRP A 270 -18.06 -15.07 5.72
N GLY A 271 -17.79 -16.27 5.18
CA GLY A 271 -16.49 -16.57 4.57
C GLY A 271 -16.17 -15.72 3.33
N ALA A 272 -17.20 -15.38 2.53
CA ALA A 272 -17.03 -14.49 1.40
C ALA A 272 -16.60 -13.07 1.85
N ALA A 273 -17.23 -12.52 2.89
CA ALA A 273 -16.87 -11.23 3.43
C ALA A 273 -15.47 -11.23 4.09
N GLN A 274 -15.16 -12.27 4.85
CA GLN A 274 -13.84 -12.44 5.48
C GLN A 274 -12.72 -12.55 4.44
N ALA A 275 -12.97 -13.16 3.28
CA ALA A 275 -11.98 -13.24 2.20
C ALA A 275 -11.67 -11.88 1.57
N VAL A 276 -12.61 -10.93 1.60
CA VAL A 276 -12.42 -9.55 1.11
C VAL A 276 -11.43 -8.80 2.01
N GLN A 277 -11.63 -8.83 3.32
CA GLN A 277 -10.79 -8.16 4.32
C GLN A 277 -10.30 -9.17 5.38
N PRO A 278 -9.27 -9.99 5.10
CA PRO A 278 -8.89 -11.09 5.97
C PRO A 278 -7.95 -10.72 7.12
N PHE A 279 -7.47 -9.48 7.20
CA PHE A 279 -6.39 -9.10 8.12
C PHE A 279 -6.88 -8.83 9.55
N GLY A 280 -8.12 -8.42 9.74
CA GLY A 280 -8.65 -8.03 11.05
C GLY A 280 -7.97 -6.78 11.60
N ASN A 281 -7.68 -5.80 10.74
CA ASN A 281 -7.12 -4.52 11.14
C ASN A 281 -8.12 -3.72 11.97
N ILE A 282 -7.67 -3.16 13.08
CA ILE A 282 -8.53 -2.32 13.94
C ILE A 282 -8.87 -1.03 13.18
N LEU A 283 -10.15 -0.73 13.07
CA LEU A 283 -10.59 0.54 12.51
C LEU A 283 -10.47 1.66 13.54
N GLN A 284 -9.81 2.73 13.15
CA GLN A 284 -9.48 3.86 14.02
C GLN A 284 -10.10 5.15 13.48
N VAL A 285 -10.67 5.93 14.39
CA VAL A 285 -11.20 7.26 14.09
C VAL A 285 -10.13 8.29 14.41
N VAL A 286 -9.82 9.13 13.42
CA VAL A 286 -8.78 10.16 13.53
C VAL A 286 -9.32 11.54 13.22
N GLU A 287 -8.78 12.58 13.87
CA GLU A 287 -8.85 13.95 13.40
C GLU A 287 -7.79 14.18 12.35
N ILE A 288 -8.20 14.69 11.19
CA ILE A 288 -7.36 14.93 10.03
C ILE A 288 -7.66 16.31 9.44
N THR A 289 -6.64 17.12 9.19
CA THR A 289 -6.83 18.42 8.56
C THR A 289 -7.08 18.27 7.06
N GLY A 290 -7.75 19.25 6.45
CA GLY A 290 -7.93 19.25 5.00
C GLY A 290 -6.60 19.18 4.25
N ASP A 291 -5.55 19.85 4.73
CA ASP A 291 -4.22 19.77 4.13
C ASP A 291 -3.64 18.35 4.20
N GLN A 292 -3.82 17.63 5.31
CA GLN A 292 -3.44 16.23 5.42
C GLN A 292 -4.25 15.33 4.49
N ILE A 293 -5.54 15.62 4.25
CA ILE A 293 -6.36 14.91 3.27
C ILE A 293 -5.77 15.07 1.87
N TYR A 294 -5.48 16.30 1.44
CA TYR A 294 -4.84 16.53 0.14
C TYR A 294 -3.49 15.82 0.01
N LYS A 295 -2.68 15.81 1.07
CA LYS A 295 -1.40 15.06 1.11
C LYS A 295 -1.63 13.54 0.99
N ALA A 296 -2.62 12.99 1.70
CA ALA A 296 -2.96 11.57 1.58
C ALA A 296 -3.37 11.19 0.15
N LEU A 297 -4.17 12.05 -0.49
CA LEU A 297 -4.60 11.83 -1.87
C LEU A 297 -3.42 11.97 -2.86
N ASP A 298 -2.47 12.87 -2.61
CA ASP A 298 -1.24 13.02 -3.41
C ASP A 298 -0.25 11.86 -3.23
N GLN A 299 -0.26 11.16 -2.07
CA GLN A 299 0.60 9.98 -1.80
C GLN A 299 0.15 8.70 -2.52
N GLN A 300 -0.94 8.76 -3.29
CA GLN A 300 -1.38 7.66 -4.14
C GLN A 300 -0.53 7.57 -5.42
N TYR A 301 -0.79 6.51 -6.21
CA TYR A 301 -0.35 6.38 -7.59
C TYR A 301 1.09 5.95 -7.80
N ASP A 302 1.72 5.31 -6.83
CA ASP A 302 2.89 4.51 -7.14
C ASP A 302 2.44 3.34 -8.04
N GLU A 303 2.64 3.49 -9.34
CA GLU A 303 2.19 2.49 -10.33
C GLU A 303 2.99 1.19 -10.25
N LYS A 304 4.21 1.23 -9.66
CA LYS A 304 5.04 0.03 -9.46
C LYS A 304 4.49 -0.84 -8.34
N GLU A 305 4.07 -0.20 -7.25
CA GLU A 305 3.61 -0.88 -6.04
C GLU A 305 2.08 -0.96 -5.92
N LEU A 306 1.34 -0.23 -6.76
CA LEU A 306 -0.13 -0.15 -6.74
C LEU A 306 -0.67 0.39 -5.41
N TYR A 307 0.01 1.36 -4.82
CA TYR A 307 -0.39 2.00 -3.57
C TYR A 307 -1.42 3.09 -3.82
N PHE A 308 -2.67 2.78 -3.64
CA PHE A 308 -3.77 3.72 -3.72
C PHE A 308 -4.87 3.39 -2.71
N LEU A 309 -5.75 4.38 -2.47
CA LEU A 309 -6.84 4.31 -1.51
C LEU A 309 -8.16 4.00 -2.22
N GLN A 310 -9.01 3.22 -1.56
CA GLN A 310 -10.46 3.22 -1.76
C GLN A 310 -11.07 4.16 -0.71
N MET A 311 -12.20 4.80 -1.00
CA MET A 311 -12.71 5.86 -0.13
C MET A 311 -14.23 6.03 -0.20
N ALA A 312 -14.81 6.54 0.89
CA ALA A 312 -16.20 6.97 0.94
C ALA A 312 -16.33 8.34 1.62
N GLY A 313 -17.41 9.06 1.29
CA GLY A 313 -17.69 10.38 1.82
C GLY A 313 -16.92 11.53 1.16
N ILE A 314 -16.01 11.23 0.27
CA ILE A 314 -15.13 12.21 -0.40
C ILE A 314 -15.12 11.98 -1.91
N LYS A 315 -15.02 13.07 -2.67
CA LYS A 315 -14.74 13.05 -4.12
C LYS A 315 -13.61 14.01 -4.42
N TYR A 316 -12.80 13.73 -5.43
CA TYR A 316 -11.73 14.64 -5.82
C TYR A 316 -11.42 14.59 -7.32
N THR A 317 -10.84 15.69 -7.79
CA THR A 317 -10.28 15.79 -9.13
C THR A 317 -8.76 15.80 -9.05
N TYR A 318 -8.11 15.16 -10.02
CA TYR A 318 -6.65 15.10 -10.12
C TYR A 318 -6.19 15.23 -11.57
N THR A 319 -4.96 15.68 -11.74
CA THR A 319 -4.35 15.91 -13.05
C THR A 319 -2.92 15.36 -13.10
N LYS A 320 -2.36 15.25 -14.30
CA LYS A 320 -0.95 14.97 -14.51
C LYS A 320 -0.22 16.28 -14.70
N PRO A 321 0.60 16.75 -13.73
CA PRO A 321 1.34 17.99 -13.85
C PRO A 321 2.47 17.87 -14.90
N ALA A 322 2.96 19.01 -15.37
CA ALA A 322 4.03 19.05 -16.38
C ALA A 322 5.37 18.49 -15.87
N ASP A 323 5.59 18.57 -14.56
CA ASP A 323 6.77 18.08 -13.82
C ASP A 323 6.54 16.69 -13.19
N ALA A 324 5.54 15.95 -13.66
CA ALA A 324 5.23 14.60 -13.15
C ALA A 324 6.45 13.67 -13.25
N THR A 325 6.73 12.93 -12.17
CA THR A 325 7.73 11.86 -12.10
C THR A 325 7.04 10.49 -11.99
N GLU A 326 7.81 9.41 -12.05
CA GLU A 326 7.25 8.07 -11.83
C GLU A 326 6.76 7.88 -10.38
N GLU A 327 7.42 8.50 -9.40
CA GLU A 327 7.01 8.46 -7.99
C GLU A 327 5.83 9.39 -7.69
N ASN A 328 5.69 10.50 -8.45
CA ASN A 328 4.65 11.48 -8.27
C ASN A 328 3.96 11.80 -9.61
N PRO A 329 3.24 10.83 -10.20
CA PRO A 329 2.68 10.96 -11.54
C PRO A 329 1.47 11.89 -11.61
N TYR A 330 0.80 12.14 -10.48
CA TYR A 330 -0.44 12.91 -10.43
C TYR A 330 -0.45 13.90 -9.27
N LYS A 331 -1.31 14.92 -9.40
CA LYS A 331 -1.56 15.94 -8.40
C LYS A 331 -3.06 16.15 -8.19
N VAL A 332 -3.48 16.23 -6.95
CA VAL A 332 -4.86 16.55 -6.60
C VAL A 332 -5.12 18.04 -6.89
N VAL A 333 -6.20 18.30 -7.59
CA VAL A 333 -6.64 19.67 -7.92
C VAL A 333 -7.57 20.18 -6.83
N LYS A 334 -8.73 19.52 -6.64
CA LYS A 334 -9.73 19.86 -5.64
C LYS A 334 -10.34 18.60 -5.02
N ALA A 335 -10.71 18.69 -3.75
CA ALA A 335 -11.41 17.63 -3.04
C ALA A 335 -12.69 18.18 -2.40
N TYR A 336 -13.73 17.36 -2.35
CA TYR A 336 -15.06 17.71 -1.90
C TYR A 336 -15.63 16.64 -0.98
N LYS A 337 -16.47 17.05 -0.03
CA LYS A 337 -17.35 16.14 0.71
C LYS A 337 -18.41 15.55 -0.24
N ALA A 338 -19.08 14.50 0.20
CA ALA A 338 -20.16 13.86 -0.57
C ALA A 338 -21.30 14.83 -0.92
N ASP A 339 -21.53 15.87 -0.11
CA ASP A 339 -22.54 16.90 -0.36
C ASP A 339 -22.09 17.99 -1.35
N GLY A 340 -20.88 17.89 -1.90
CA GLY A 340 -20.31 18.85 -2.85
C GLY A 340 -19.58 20.02 -2.20
N THR A 341 -19.52 20.10 -0.86
CA THR A 341 -18.75 21.14 -0.17
C THR A 341 -17.26 20.92 -0.37
N GLU A 342 -16.53 21.91 -0.84
CA GLU A 342 -15.07 21.84 -1.01
C GLU A 342 -14.38 21.66 0.35
N ILE A 343 -13.36 20.81 0.39
CA ILE A 343 -12.56 20.56 1.59
C ILE A 343 -11.62 21.75 1.81
N ASP A 344 -11.84 22.46 2.92
CA ASP A 344 -10.99 23.54 3.39
C ASP A 344 -9.72 22.97 4.02
N ARG A 345 -8.54 23.31 3.46
CA ARG A 345 -7.24 22.81 3.92
C ARG A 345 -6.96 23.14 5.40
N ASN A 346 -7.52 24.21 5.92
CA ASN A 346 -7.30 24.67 7.30
C ASN A 346 -8.28 24.08 8.31
N LYS A 347 -9.35 23.44 7.86
CA LYS A 347 -10.31 22.77 8.75
C LYS A 347 -9.86 21.39 9.16
N THR A 348 -10.31 20.98 10.34
CA THR A 348 -10.19 19.61 10.83
C THR A 348 -11.48 18.85 10.56
N TYR A 349 -11.32 17.64 10.07
CA TYR A 349 -12.36 16.67 9.76
C TYR A 349 -12.14 15.39 10.56
N LYS A 350 -13.09 14.45 10.50
CA LYS A 350 -12.92 13.13 11.09
C LYS A 350 -12.95 12.06 10.00
N ALA A 351 -12.00 11.13 10.06
CA ALA A 351 -11.94 10.01 9.14
C ALA A 351 -11.84 8.69 9.90
N ILE A 352 -12.42 7.63 9.30
CA ILE A 352 -12.18 6.25 9.73
C ILE A 352 -11.14 5.64 8.79
N ILE A 353 -10.09 5.05 9.38
CA ILE A 353 -8.99 4.37 8.70
C ILE A 353 -8.64 3.09 9.44
N ASN A 354 -7.92 2.17 8.82
CA ASN A 354 -7.40 1.02 9.55
C ASN A 354 -6.07 1.34 10.26
N ASP A 355 -5.69 0.56 11.26
CA ASP A 355 -4.47 0.75 12.05
C ASP A 355 -3.18 0.55 11.21
N PHE A 356 -3.25 -0.14 10.09
CA PHE A 356 -2.16 -0.24 9.13
C PHE A 356 -1.88 1.11 8.44
N LEU A 357 -2.92 1.79 7.94
CA LEU A 357 -2.80 3.15 7.40
C LEU A 357 -2.36 4.16 8.46
N TYR A 358 -2.93 4.07 9.69
CA TYR A 358 -2.51 4.91 10.81
C TYR A 358 -1.01 4.78 11.12
N GLY A 359 -0.46 3.57 10.95
CA GLY A 359 0.98 3.32 11.03
C GLY A 359 1.80 3.83 9.83
N GLY A 360 1.16 4.40 8.81
CA GLY A 360 1.79 4.85 7.55
C GLY A 360 2.04 3.72 6.56
N GLY A 361 1.25 2.64 6.63
CA GLY A 361 1.34 1.52 5.71
C GLY A 361 1.10 1.93 4.26
N ASP A 362 1.63 1.15 3.31
CA ASP A 362 1.62 1.43 1.86
C ASP A 362 2.15 2.84 1.51
N GLY A 363 3.11 3.37 2.31
CA GLY A 363 3.71 4.68 2.07
C GLY A 363 2.85 5.89 2.44
N PHE A 364 1.64 5.71 2.97
CA PHE A 364 0.75 6.80 3.39
C PHE A 364 1.21 7.43 4.72
N SER A 365 2.41 8.00 4.72
CA SER A 365 3.07 8.53 5.93
C SER A 365 2.28 9.64 6.62
N VAL A 366 1.49 10.41 5.88
CA VAL A 366 0.69 11.51 6.42
C VAL A 366 -0.29 11.06 7.51
N PHE A 367 -0.80 9.83 7.47
CA PHE A 367 -1.72 9.33 8.50
C PHE A 367 -1.06 9.16 9.87
N ARG A 368 0.28 9.06 9.96
CA ARG A 368 1.02 9.04 11.25
C ARG A 368 0.88 10.34 12.03
N ASP A 369 0.67 11.44 11.31
CA ASP A 369 0.58 12.78 11.88
C ASP A 369 -0.85 13.18 12.23
N THR A 370 -1.81 12.26 12.06
CA THR A 370 -3.21 12.46 12.44
C THR A 370 -3.41 12.17 13.93
N LYS A 371 -4.44 12.77 14.52
CA LYS A 371 -4.74 12.57 15.94
C LYS A 371 -5.77 11.46 16.11
N LEU A 372 -5.37 10.36 16.72
CA LEU A 372 -6.28 9.27 17.11
C LEU A 372 -7.28 9.76 18.16
N ILE A 373 -8.58 9.59 17.92
CA ILE A 373 -9.66 9.96 18.83
C ILE A 373 -10.52 8.77 19.26
N GLY A 374 -10.38 7.62 18.61
CA GLY A 374 -11.07 6.40 19.02
C GLY A 374 -10.83 5.23 18.07
N ALA A 375 -11.45 4.13 18.39
CA ALA A 375 -11.40 2.92 17.58
C ALA A 375 -12.75 2.20 17.65
N ILE A 376 -13.04 1.40 16.61
CA ILE A 376 -14.18 0.49 16.55
C ILE A 376 -13.68 -0.94 16.28
N ASN A 377 -14.58 -1.86 16.00
CA ASN A 377 -14.26 -3.26 15.71
C ASN A 377 -13.31 -3.41 14.50
N PRO A 378 -12.65 -4.57 14.37
CA PRO A 378 -11.86 -4.88 13.20
C PRO A 378 -12.62 -4.76 11.88
N ASP A 379 -11.90 -4.43 10.81
CA ASP A 379 -12.42 -4.19 9.47
C ASP A 379 -13.28 -5.36 8.94
N THR A 380 -12.85 -6.60 9.16
CA THR A 380 -13.62 -7.81 8.81
C THR A 380 -14.98 -7.86 9.51
N GLU A 381 -15.00 -7.59 10.83
CA GLU A 381 -16.23 -7.61 11.62
C GLU A 381 -17.18 -6.49 11.23
N VAL A 382 -16.63 -5.30 10.98
CA VAL A 382 -17.40 -4.12 10.53
C VAL A 382 -18.06 -4.38 9.17
N PHE A 383 -17.32 -5.00 8.24
CA PHE A 383 -17.85 -5.33 6.93
C PHE A 383 -18.97 -6.39 7.01
N ILE A 384 -18.80 -7.43 7.83
CA ILE A 384 -19.82 -8.44 8.10
C ILE A 384 -21.05 -7.79 8.74
N GLN A 385 -20.87 -6.96 9.78
CA GLN A 385 -21.95 -6.25 10.46
C GLN A 385 -22.75 -5.40 9.49
N TYR A 386 -22.12 -4.65 8.62
CA TYR A 386 -22.80 -3.83 7.62
C TYR A 386 -23.70 -4.68 6.71
N ILE A 387 -23.19 -5.80 6.18
CA ILE A 387 -23.95 -6.72 5.33
C ILE A 387 -25.16 -7.29 6.09
N GLU A 388 -24.94 -7.69 7.35
CA GLU A 388 -26.04 -8.16 8.22
C GLU A 388 -27.09 -7.08 8.49
N ASP A 389 -26.67 -5.84 8.73
CA ASP A 389 -27.57 -4.71 8.99
C ASP A 389 -28.43 -4.39 7.75
N VAL A 390 -27.83 -4.41 6.55
CA VAL A 390 -28.57 -4.28 5.29
C VAL A 390 -29.63 -5.39 5.16
N ASN A 391 -29.25 -6.64 5.47
CA ASN A 391 -30.16 -7.78 5.40
C ASN A 391 -31.26 -7.71 6.47
N LYS A 392 -30.95 -7.34 7.71
CA LYS A 392 -31.92 -7.14 8.80
C LYS A 392 -32.92 -6.03 8.48
N ALA A 393 -32.50 -5.02 7.73
CA ALA A 393 -33.41 -3.96 7.23
C ALA A 393 -34.28 -4.41 6.05
N GLY A 394 -34.28 -5.70 5.67
CA GLY A 394 -35.03 -6.24 4.54
C GLY A 394 -34.52 -5.77 3.17
N LYS A 395 -33.32 -5.23 3.12
CA LYS A 395 -32.66 -4.75 1.89
C LYS A 395 -31.72 -5.80 1.33
N LYS A 396 -31.42 -5.67 0.05
CA LYS A 396 -30.38 -6.43 -0.63
C LYS A 396 -29.12 -5.59 -0.77
N LEU A 397 -27.97 -6.26 -0.66
CA LEU A 397 -26.68 -5.63 -0.87
C LEU A 397 -26.53 -5.26 -2.34
N SER A 398 -26.22 -4.01 -2.61
CA SER A 398 -25.90 -3.49 -3.94
C SER A 398 -24.59 -2.72 -3.89
N ALA A 399 -23.79 -2.85 -4.91
CA ALA A 399 -22.54 -2.10 -5.02
C ALA A 399 -22.25 -1.73 -6.47
N SER A 400 -21.69 -0.55 -6.64
CA SER A 400 -21.20 -0.04 -7.92
C SER A 400 -20.01 0.88 -7.66
N ILE A 401 -19.25 1.17 -8.70
CA ILE A 401 -18.20 2.19 -8.63
C ILE A 401 -18.87 3.56 -8.48
N LEU A 402 -18.49 4.30 -7.43
CA LEU A 402 -19.12 5.58 -7.04
C LEU A 402 -18.59 6.77 -7.86
N GLY A 403 -17.42 6.65 -8.50
CA GLY A 403 -16.79 7.74 -9.25
C GLY A 403 -16.27 8.83 -8.31
N ASN A 404 -15.59 8.43 -7.25
CA ASN A 404 -14.98 9.35 -6.27
C ASN A 404 -13.75 10.06 -6.82
N LYS A 405 -13.12 9.50 -7.86
CA LYS A 405 -11.89 9.99 -8.46
C LYS A 405 -12.12 10.42 -9.91
N THR A 406 -11.82 11.66 -10.24
CA THR A 406 -12.00 12.20 -11.59
C THR A 406 -10.69 12.77 -12.12
N PHE A 407 -10.20 12.21 -13.23
CA PHE A 407 -9.04 12.75 -13.93
C PHE A 407 -9.45 13.94 -14.80
N VAL A 408 -8.68 15.02 -14.77
CA VAL A 408 -8.84 16.21 -15.60
C VAL A 408 -7.54 16.50 -16.36
N GLU A 409 -7.62 16.67 -17.67
CA GLU A 409 -6.43 16.90 -18.50
C GLU A 409 -5.82 18.29 -18.32
N LYS A 410 -6.63 19.28 -18.00
CA LYS A 410 -6.19 20.66 -17.76
C LYS A 410 -6.84 21.19 -16.49
N VAL A 411 -6.02 21.81 -15.65
CA VAL A 411 -6.52 22.68 -14.58
C VAL A 411 -6.93 23.98 -15.25
N GLU A 412 -8.21 24.36 -15.20
CA GLU A 412 -8.60 25.74 -15.50
C GLU A 412 -7.91 26.61 -14.43
N GLU A 413 -6.90 27.37 -14.84
CA GLU A 413 -6.36 28.43 -13.99
C GLU A 413 -7.54 29.37 -13.64
N GLU A 414 -7.93 29.37 -12.36
CA GLU A 414 -8.82 30.40 -11.87
C GLU A 414 -8.16 31.75 -12.21
N THR A 415 -8.76 32.49 -13.14
CA THR A 415 -8.34 33.84 -13.43
C THR A 415 -8.33 34.58 -12.07
N PRO A 416 -7.20 35.11 -11.59
CA PRO A 416 -7.17 35.76 -10.31
C PRO A 416 -8.27 36.82 -10.32
N THR A 417 -9.18 36.73 -9.36
CA THR A 417 -10.19 37.78 -9.15
C THR A 417 -9.42 39.09 -9.05
N PRO A 418 -9.70 40.09 -9.90
CA PRO A 418 -8.97 41.33 -9.82
C PRO A 418 -9.04 41.84 -8.38
N GLU A 419 -7.88 42.09 -7.77
CA GLU A 419 -7.83 42.78 -6.48
C GLU A 419 -8.77 44.00 -6.54
N PRO A 420 -9.66 44.18 -5.56
CA PRO A 420 -10.51 45.35 -5.55
C PRO A 420 -9.60 46.56 -5.62
N GLN A 421 -9.78 47.38 -6.69
CA GLN A 421 -9.03 48.62 -6.84
C GLN A 421 -9.15 49.39 -5.54
N PRO A 422 -8.06 49.88 -4.99
CA PRO A 422 -8.12 50.72 -3.78
C PRO A 422 -9.09 51.84 -4.03
N THR A 423 -10.10 51.94 -3.20
CA THR A 423 -11.07 53.03 -3.19
C THR A 423 -10.27 54.34 -3.15
N PRO A 424 -10.55 55.30 -4.06
CA PRO A 424 -9.83 56.57 -4.04
C PRO A 424 -9.95 57.19 -2.64
N GLN A 425 -8.83 57.47 -2.00
CA GLN A 425 -8.81 58.24 -0.77
C GLN A 425 -9.52 59.56 -1.01
N PRO A 426 -10.44 60.00 -0.13
CA PRO A 426 -11.06 61.30 -0.26
C PRO A 426 -9.97 62.36 -0.25
N THR A 427 -10.01 63.24 -1.25
CA THR A 427 -9.15 64.40 -1.38
C THR A 427 -9.24 65.22 -0.09
N PRO A 428 -8.13 65.62 0.54
CA PRO A 428 -8.19 66.49 1.74
C PRO A 428 -8.90 67.78 1.41
N GLN A 429 -9.92 68.13 2.18
CA GLN A 429 -10.55 69.42 2.13
C GLN A 429 -9.50 70.51 2.46
N PRO A 430 -9.48 71.64 1.74
CA PRO A 430 -8.57 72.73 2.06
C PRO A 430 -8.86 73.27 3.48
N THR A 431 -7.81 73.36 4.27
CA THR A 431 -7.83 73.91 5.62
C THR A 431 -8.32 75.34 5.52
N PRO A 432 -9.31 75.80 6.32
CA PRO A 432 -9.71 77.22 6.35
C PRO A 432 -8.54 78.06 6.82
N GLU A 433 -8.34 79.21 6.17
CA GLU A 433 -7.38 80.23 6.57
C GLU A 433 -7.67 80.71 8.01
N PRO A 434 -6.67 80.98 8.84
CA PRO A 434 -6.86 81.47 10.20
C PRO A 434 -7.42 82.89 10.20
N GLN A 435 -8.56 83.03 10.84
CA GLN A 435 -9.12 84.39 11.12
C GLN A 435 -8.15 85.17 12.04
N PRO A 436 -7.97 86.48 11.83
CA PRO A 436 -7.14 87.38 12.70
C PRO A 436 -7.77 87.47 14.09
N ALA A 437 -6.92 87.37 15.10
CA ALA A 437 -7.30 87.47 16.51
C ALA A 437 -7.92 88.83 16.84
N PRO A 438 -8.91 88.91 17.74
CA PRO A 438 -9.47 90.14 18.21
C PRO A 438 -8.44 90.91 19.09
N VAL A 439 -8.35 92.24 18.85
CA VAL A 439 -7.51 93.13 19.64
C VAL A 439 -8.20 93.41 20.97
N ASP A 440 -7.52 93.11 22.06
CA ASP A 440 -7.96 93.39 23.43
C ASP A 440 -7.79 94.84 23.77
N PRO A 441 -8.80 95.55 24.34
CA PRO A 441 -8.63 96.86 24.82
C PRO A 441 -7.99 96.93 26.22
N GLU A 442 -7.10 97.84 26.37
CA GLU A 442 -6.36 98.35 27.49
C GLU A 442 -6.78 97.95 28.92
N SER A 443 -5.84 97.41 29.64
CA SER A 443 -5.88 97.33 31.11
C SER A 443 -5.16 98.54 31.74
N PRO A 444 -5.71 99.14 32.77
CA PRO A 444 -5.13 100.34 33.39
C PRO A 444 -3.95 99.99 34.33
N VAL A 445 -3.02 100.90 34.26
CA VAL A 445 -1.86 101.04 35.14
C VAL A 445 -2.31 101.28 36.58
N ASN A 446 -1.72 100.60 37.55
CA ASN A 446 -1.79 100.95 38.96
C ASN A 446 -0.38 101.12 39.54
N PRO A 447 -0.17 102.18 40.36
CA PRO A 447 1.16 102.53 40.82
C PRO A 447 1.58 101.91 42.13
N VAL A 448 2.82 101.75 42.23
CA VAL A 448 3.76 101.77 43.37
C VAL A 448 3.18 101.87 44.81
N HIS A 449 3.56 100.88 45.61
CA HIS A 449 4.42 101.13 46.79
C HIS A 449 5.21 99.84 47.10
#